data_4a10601e3a452ad7fe5176fb89b17a91
#
_entry.id   4a10601e3a452ad7fe5176fb89b17a91
#
_cell.length_a   1.000
_cell.length_b   1.000
_cell.length_c   1.000
_cell.angle_alpha   90.00
_cell.angle_beta   90.00
_cell.angle_gamma   90.00
#
_symmetry.space_group_name_H-M   'P 1'
#
loop_
_entity.id
_entity.type
_entity.pdbx_description
1 polymer ?
#
loop_
_entity_poly.entity_id
_entity_poly.type
_entity_poly.pdbx_seq_one_letter_code
_entity_poly.pdbx_strand_id
1 'polypeptide(L)'
;MPADIHQSSAEHHDDVVVPLKRSRSRDGGPEALDAVVVGGGALGLACAWRAARRGVRVRVLERDHPGDGASHVAAGMLAPAGEANWGEEALMRLGLASARAWPGFAAELAADSELEVDYTVCGAVHVALDRDEAEELRRRFELMDSLDLGVEWMRPRALRDLEPGLAPACAAGVHAPAEAAVDPRLLLPALATAVERRGGQVLVEAEVTESLIEDGRLVGVVTTDGREHRADHVVLAAGAWSGAAAWLPPSARPPVRPVKGQILTIRGNPDQPVCQRIVASERVYLVPRPDGRLIVGATVEERGFDIQVTAGGVHELLREAYRAVPDVAELELVETLAGLRPGTPDNAPLVGPGALDGLVLATGHYRNGILLTPISAEAVAALLAHEPQPPEAQIAHPGRFAGETAPGLVAAPGAGEGPR
;
A
#
# COMPACT_ATOMS: atom_id res chain seq x y z
N MET A 1 27.60 -4.42 -57.14
CA MET A 1 26.35 -3.68 -56.90
C MET A 1 25.81 -4.17 -55.57
N PRO A 2 26.01 -3.48 -54.43
CA PRO A 2 25.45 -3.90 -53.15
C PRO A 2 24.06 -3.26 -52.93
N ALA A 3 23.16 -4.02 -52.35
CA ALA A 3 21.80 -3.61 -52.01
C ALA A 3 21.82 -2.82 -50.69
N ASP A 4 21.08 -1.72 -50.65
CA ASP A 4 20.90 -0.80 -49.57
C ASP A 4 20.13 -1.48 -48.39
N ILE A 5 20.73 -1.40 -47.20
CA ILE A 5 20.07 -1.74 -45.93
C ILE A 5 19.49 -0.45 -45.38
N HIS A 6 18.18 -0.33 -45.37
CA HIS A 6 17.45 0.73 -44.67
C HIS A 6 17.68 0.58 -43.17
N GLN A 7 18.38 1.53 -42.59
CA GLN A 7 18.40 1.79 -41.14
C GLN A 7 17.07 2.45 -40.77
N SER A 8 16.27 1.73 -39.97
CA SER A 8 15.13 2.27 -39.26
C SER A 8 15.66 3.08 -38.07
N SER A 9 15.50 4.39 -38.14
CA SER A 9 15.75 5.31 -37.03
C SER A 9 14.69 5.07 -35.95
N ALA A 10 15.13 4.58 -34.79
CA ALA A 10 14.35 4.57 -33.57
C ALA A 10 14.18 6.03 -33.11
N GLU A 11 12.96 6.53 -33.17
CA GLU A 11 12.58 7.80 -32.55
C GLU A 11 12.70 7.65 -31.02
N HIS A 12 13.66 8.35 -30.42
CA HIS A 12 13.72 8.58 -28.99
C HIS A 12 12.53 9.49 -28.64
N HIS A 13 11.56 8.96 -27.93
CA HIS A 13 10.62 9.77 -27.18
C HIS A 13 11.38 10.38 -26.00
N ASP A 14 11.72 11.66 -26.11
CA ASP A 14 12.17 12.47 -24.98
C ASP A 14 10.97 12.58 -24.00
N ASP A 15 11.04 11.83 -22.90
CA ASP A 15 10.09 11.91 -21.77
C ASP A 15 10.21 13.31 -21.17
N VAL A 16 9.25 14.16 -21.45
CA VAL A 16 9.12 15.49 -20.86
C VAL A 16 8.70 15.33 -19.40
N VAL A 17 9.69 15.25 -18.51
CA VAL A 17 9.47 15.46 -17.07
C VAL A 17 9.07 16.91 -16.89
N VAL A 18 7.77 17.17 -16.70
CA VAL A 18 7.28 18.51 -16.39
C VAL A 18 7.65 18.84 -14.94
N PRO A 19 8.62 19.74 -14.70
CA PRO A 19 8.99 20.12 -13.34
C PRO A 19 7.85 20.92 -12.71
N LEU A 20 7.52 20.59 -11.45
CA LEU A 20 6.59 21.38 -10.65
C LEU A 20 7.13 22.81 -10.51
N LYS A 21 6.30 23.82 -10.82
CA LYS A 21 6.71 25.23 -10.71
C LYS A 21 6.73 25.66 -9.25
N ARG A 22 7.86 26.19 -8.76
CA ARG A 22 7.90 26.85 -7.46
C ARG A 22 7.02 28.10 -7.49
N SER A 23 6.02 28.16 -6.60
CA SER A 23 5.36 29.41 -6.26
C SER A 23 6.34 30.20 -5.37
N ARG A 24 6.68 31.43 -5.76
CA ARG A 24 7.38 32.33 -4.86
C ARG A 24 6.35 32.84 -3.86
N SER A 25 6.41 32.34 -2.61
CA SER A 25 5.60 32.90 -1.52
C SER A 25 5.89 34.39 -1.38
N ARG A 26 4.92 35.22 -1.68
CA ARG A 26 4.88 36.62 -1.28
C ARG A 26 4.14 36.68 0.05
N ASP A 27 4.79 37.30 1.00
CA ASP A 27 4.35 37.75 2.32
C ASP A 27 4.40 36.73 3.47
N GLY A 28 5.27 37.12 4.45
CA GLY A 28 5.51 36.43 5.70
C GLY A 28 4.31 36.42 6.64
N GLY A 29 3.39 35.48 6.41
CA GLY A 29 2.46 35.00 7.43
C GLY A 29 3.08 33.81 8.19
N PRO A 30 2.54 33.42 9.36
CA PRO A 30 3.09 32.33 10.14
C PRO A 30 2.98 31.02 9.36
N GLU A 31 4.14 30.42 9.09
CA GLU A 31 4.37 29.08 8.53
C GLU A 31 3.85 28.79 7.10
N ALA A 32 4.54 29.36 6.10
CA ALA A 32 4.36 28.86 4.73
C ALA A 32 4.83 27.41 4.64
N LEU A 33 3.91 26.47 4.31
CA LEU A 33 4.22 25.06 4.10
C LEU A 33 4.68 24.82 2.66
N ASP A 34 5.59 23.86 2.47
CA ASP A 34 5.95 23.40 1.13
C ASP A 34 4.95 22.33 0.66
N ALA A 35 4.43 21.50 1.60
CA ALA A 35 3.43 20.49 1.28
C ALA A 35 2.40 20.28 2.41
N VAL A 36 1.16 20.01 2.00
CA VAL A 36 0.09 19.44 2.83
C VAL A 36 -0.21 18.04 2.33
N VAL A 37 -0.25 17.04 3.22
CA VAL A 37 -0.61 15.66 2.91
C VAL A 37 -2.00 15.37 3.46
N VAL A 38 -2.93 14.98 2.61
CA VAL A 38 -4.31 14.63 2.98
C VAL A 38 -4.41 13.12 3.13
N GLY A 39 -4.54 12.65 4.37
CA GLY A 39 -4.60 11.26 4.78
C GLY A 39 -3.35 10.79 5.55
N GLY A 40 -3.57 10.32 6.79
CA GLY A 40 -2.57 9.84 7.74
C GLY A 40 -2.38 8.32 7.74
N GLY A 41 -2.62 7.64 6.62
CA GLY A 41 -2.28 6.23 6.43
C GLY A 41 -0.79 6.02 6.20
N ALA A 42 -0.37 4.75 6.02
CA ALA A 42 1.05 4.40 5.82
C ALA A 42 1.72 5.21 4.70
N LEU A 43 1.03 5.40 3.56
CA LEU A 43 1.56 6.15 2.42
C LEU A 43 1.72 7.64 2.76
N GLY A 44 0.68 8.28 3.33
CA GLY A 44 0.72 9.70 3.64
C GLY A 44 1.78 10.04 4.69
N LEU A 45 1.84 9.27 5.78
CA LEU A 45 2.85 9.43 6.81
C LEU A 45 4.27 9.18 6.29
N ALA A 46 4.47 8.13 5.50
CA ALA A 46 5.78 7.84 4.93
C ALA A 46 6.25 8.90 3.93
N CYS A 47 5.34 9.41 3.08
CA CYS A 47 5.63 10.54 2.19
C CYS A 47 6.03 11.79 2.99
N ALA A 48 5.28 12.11 4.04
CA ALA A 48 5.55 13.25 4.90
C ALA A 48 6.91 13.09 5.62
N TRP A 49 7.19 11.92 6.19
CA TRP A 49 8.45 11.64 6.85
C TRP A 49 9.65 11.77 5.90
N ARG A 50 9.59 11.14 4.71
CA ARG A 50 10.66 11.22 3.72
C ARG A 50 10.87 12.64 3.19
N ALA A 51 9.79 13.42 3.04
CA ALA A 51 9.86 14.84 2.67
C ALA A 51 10.49 15.68 3.79
N ALA A 52 10.07 15.48 5.05
CA ALA A 52 10.65 16.18 6.20
C ALA A 52 12.15 15.90 6.37
N ARG A 53 12.61 14.69 6.12
CA ARG A 53 14.05 14.34 6.09
C ARG A 53 14.84 15.14 5.04
N ARG A 54 14.19 15.63 3.99
CA ARG A 54 14.77 16.49 2.95
C ARG A 54 14.62 17.99 3.25
N GLY A 55 14.11 18.32 4.44
CA GLY A 55 13.89 19.71 4.85
C GLY A 55 12.63 20.34 4.26
N VAL A 56 11.72 19.56 3.67
CA VAL A 56 10.41 20.00 3.21
C VAL A 56 9.51 20.25 4.44
N ARG A 57 8.92 21.45 4.54
CA ARG A 57 7.98 21.79 5.62
C ARG A 57 6.63 21.16 5.28
N VAL A 58 6.25 20.10 6.00
CA VAL A 58 5.10 19.26 5.70
C VAL A 58 4.12 19.22 6.86
N ARG A 59 2.82 19.18 6.53
CA ARG A 59 1.71 18.94 7.46
C ARG A 59 0.83 17.81 6.93
N VAL A 60 0.56 16.83 7.76
CA VAL A 60 -0.40 15.76 7.49
C VAL A 60 -1.74 16.14 8.11
N LEU A 61 -2.81 16.01 7.35
CA LEU A 61 -4.19 16.19 7.79
C LEU A 61 -4.88 14.83 7.77
N GLU A 62 -5.29 14.34 8.93
CA GLU A 62 -6.02 13.09 9.08
C GLU A 62 -7.40 13.37 9.72
N ARG A 63 -8.47 12.84 9.11
CA ARG A 63 -9.82 13.10 9.59
C ARG A 63 -10.15 12.40 10.91
N ASP A 64 -9.54 11.19 11.13
CA ASP A 64 -9.73 10.38 12.33
C ASP A 64 -8.39 10.25 13.08
N HIS A 65 -7.91 9.01 13.34
CA HIS A 65 -6.59 8.77 13.89
C HIS A 65 -5.64 8.22 12.80
N PRO A 66 -4.34 8.53 12.89
CA PRO A 66 -3.36 8.02 11.96
C PRO A 66 -3.42 6.50 11.84
N GLY A 67 -3.70 6.03 10.62
CA GLY A 67 -3.75 4.62 10.32
C GLY A 67 -5.10 3.92 10.40
N ASP A 68 -6.17 4.54 10.89
CA ASP A 68 -7.50 3.90 11.10
C ASP A 68 -8.13 3.32 9.82
N GLY A 69 -7.60 3.63 8.66
CA GLY A 69 -8.06 3.09 7.37
C GLY A 69 -7.49 1.69 7.05
N ALA A 70 -7.27 1.44 5.75
CA ALA A 70 -6.74 0.18 5.24
C ALA A 70 -5.39 -0.23 5.86
N SER A 71 -4.61 0.74 6.34
CA SER A 71 -3.29 0.49 6.91
C SER A 71 -3.36 -0.28 8.22
N HIS A 72 -4.35 0.01 9.09
CA HIS A 72 -4.57 -0.72 10.35
C HIS A 72 -4.99 -2.18 10.12
N VAL A 73 -5.80 -2.38 9.08
CA VAL A 73 -6.34 -3.70 8.73
C VAL A 73 -5.34 -4.55 7.95
N ALA A 74 -4.31 -3.94 7.36
CA ALA A 74 -3.35 -4.65 6.54
C ALA A 74 -2.57 -5.72 7.33
N ALA A 75 -2.37 -6.89 6.71
CA ALA A 75 -1.55 -7.94 7.31
C ALA A 75 -0.05 -7.65 7.32
N GLY A 76 0.40 -6.61 6.62
CA GLY A 76 1.79 -6.19 6.58
C GLY A 76 2.75 -7.12 5.87
N MET A 77 2.26 -7.96 4.95
CA MET A 77 3.11 -8.80 4.10
C MET A 77 3.97 -7.95 3.17
N LEU A 78 5.24 -8.31 3.03
CA LEU A 78 6.22 -7.76 2.11
C LEU A 78 6.64 -8.90 1.17
N ALA A 79 5.69 -9.31 0.32
CA ALA A 79 5.71 -10.57 -0.40
C ALA A 79 5.59 -10.37 -1.93
N PRO A 80 6.60 -9.75 -2.58
CA PRO A 80 6.53 -9.46 -4.02
C PRO A 80 6.40 -10.71 -4.90
N ALA A 81 6.94 -11.86 -4.49
CA ALA A 81 6.77 -13.10 -5.23
C ALA A 81 5.32 -13.60 -5.16
N GLY A 82 4.68 -13.49 -3.98
CA GLY A 82 3.27 -13.84 -3.80
C GLY A 82 2.29 -13.01 -4.61
N GLU A 83 2.66 -11.81 -5.02
CA GLU A 83 1.86 -10.92 -5.87
C GLU A 83 2.18 -11.03 -7.37
N ALA A 84 3.01 -12.02 -7.77
CA ALA A 84 3.36 -12.22 -9.16
C ALA A 84 2.17 -12.68 -10.00
N ASN A 85 1.74 -11.87 -10.97
CA ASN A 85 0.66 -12.16 -11.90
C ASN A 85 1.08 -11.85 -13.33
N TRP A 86 0.56 -12.63 -14.30
CA TRP A 86 0.76 -12.33 -15.72
C TRP A 86 0.14 -11.00 -16.11
N GLY A 87 0.87 -10.20 -16.89
CA GLY A 87 0.44 -8.89 -17.34
C GLY A 87 0.68 -7.78 -16.31
N GLU A 88 1.20 -8.09 -15.11
CA GLU A 88 1.54 -7.13 -14.07
C GLU A 88 3.07 -7.07 -13.81
N GLU A 89 3.92 -7.45 -14.81
CA GLU A 89 5.37 -7.56 -14.65
C GLU A 89 6.03 -6.24 -14.24
N ALA A 90 5.48 -5.11 -14.68
CA ALA A 90 5.99 -3.80 -14.30
C ALA A 90 5.64 -3.46 -12.84
N LEU A 91 4.42 -3.80 -12.37
CA LEU A 91 4.02 -3.66 -10.96
C LEU A 91 4.89 -4.55 -10.07
N MET A 92 5.20 -5.73 -10.55
CA MET A 92 6.06 -6.69 -9.85
C MET A 92 7.50 -6.16 -9.69
N ARG A 93 8.08 -5.55 -10.73
CA ARG A 93 9.39 -4.88 -10.64
C ARG A 93 9.39 -3.75 -9.62
N LEU A 94 8.31 -2.97 -9.57
CA LEU A 94 8.11 -1.93 -8.55
C LEU A 94 8.06 -2.55 -7.15
N GLY A 95 7.32 -3.66 -6.98
CA GLY A 95 7.26 -4.43 -5.72
C GLY A 95 8.62 -4.93 -5.26
N LEU A 96 9.41 -5.51 -6.18
CA LEU A 96 10.78 -5.97 -5.90
C LEU A 96 11.71 -4.83 -5.51
N ALA A 97 11.65 -3.70 -6.21
CA ALA A 97 12.46 -2.53 -5.86
C ALA A 97 12.10 -2.00 -4.46
N SER A 98 10.81 -1.98 -4.14
CA SER A 98 10.34 -1.57 -2.82
C SER A 98 10.75 -2.57 -1.72
N ALA A 99 10.64 -3.88 -1.97
CA ALA A 99 11.07 -4.90 -1.03
C ALA A 99 12.56 -4.79 -0.71
N ARG A 100 13.40 -4.51 -1.71
CA ARG A 100 14.84 -4.25 -1.51
C ARG A 100 15.11 -3.00 -0.67
N ALA A 101 14.25 -2.01 -0.72
CA ALA A 101 14.39 -0.77 0.06
C ALA A 101 13.93 -0.93 1.52
N TRP A 102 13.08 -1.93 1.83
CA TRP A 102 12.49 -2.12 3.15
C TRP A 102 13.48 -2.23 4.31
N PRO A 103 14.59 -3.01 4.23
CA PRO A 103 15.54 -3.10 5.34
C PRO A 103 16.11 -1.73 5.75
N GLY A 104 16.53 -0.93 4.77
CA GLY A 104 17.02 0.42 4.99
C GLY A 104 15.93 1.36 5.50
N PHE A 105 14.73 1.29 4.92
CA PHE A 105 13.58 2.08 5.33
C PHE A 105 13.20 1.83 6.79
N ALA A 106 13.12 0.56 7.22
CA ALA A 106 12.78 0.19 8.59
C ALA A 106 13.86 0.65 9.58
N ALA A 107 15.15 0.45 9.25
CA ALA A 107 16.27 0.89 10.09
C ALA A 107 16.30 2.42 10.27
N GLU A 108 16.11 3.17 9.20
CA GLU A 108 16.05 4.63 9.25
C GLU A 108 14.82 5.13 10.02
N LEU A 109 13.68 4.47 9.86
CA LEU A 109 12.45 4.81 10.58
C LEU A 109 12.60 4.54 12.08
N ALA A 110 13.17 3.40 12.46
CA ALA A 110 13.44 3.09 13.86
C ALA A 110 14.40 4.10 14.49
N ALA A 111 15.44 4.53 13.76
CA ALA A 111 16.36 5.56 14.23
C ALA A 111 15.70 6.93 14.39
N ASP A 112 14.83 7.34 13.47
CA ASP A 112 14.17 8.65 13.49
C ASP A 112 13.05 8.71 14.52
N SER A 113 12.27 7.62 14.68
CA SER A 113 11.15 7.55 15.62
C SER A 113 11.57 7.15 17.03
N GLU A 114 12.70 6.44 17.19
CA GLU A 114 13.10 5.70 18.40
C GLU A 114 12.04 4.67 18.86
N LEU A 115 11.27 4.14 17.90
CA LEU A 115 10.26 3.12 18.12
C LEU A 115 10.60 1.85 17.31
N GLU A 116 10.12 0.72 17.81
CA GLU A 116 10.21 -0.56 17.11
C GLU A 116 9.27 -0.56 15.88
N VAL A 117 9.72 -1.17 14.77
CA VAL A 117 8.98 -1.24 13.51
C VAL A 117 8.53 -2.68 13.20
N ASP A 118 9.07 -3.69 13.89
CA ASP A 118 8.79 -5.13 13.70
C ASP A 118 8.97 -5.60 12.23
N TYR A 119 10.04 -5.14 11.57
CA TYR A 119 10.42 -5.65 10.27
C TYR A 119 11.16 -6.99 10.41
N THR A 120 10.60 -8.06 9.84
CA THR A 120 11.16 -9.42 9.97
C THR A 120 11.18 -10.14 8.62
N VAL A 121 12.34 -10.65 8.21
CA VAL A 121 12.46 -11.58 7.07
C VAL A 121 12.10 -12.97 7.59
N CYS A 122 10.83 -13.34 7.47
CA CYS A 122 10.32 -14.62 7.95
C CYS A 122 10.22 -15.69 6.84
N GLY A 123 10.32 -15.28 5.58
CA GLY A 123 10.03 -16.12 4.44
C GLY A 123 8.53 -16.40 4.27
N ALA A 124 8.16 -16.95 3.11
CA ALA A 124 6.81 -17.41 2.86
C ALA A 124 6.78 -18.78 2.21
N VAL A 125 5.70 -19.53 2.45
CA VAL A 125 5.35 -20.74 1.72
C VAL A 125 4.00 -20.55 1.05
N HIS A 126 4.00 -20.55 -0.28
CA HIS A 126 2.77 -20.57 -1.07
C HIS A 126 2.36 -22.01 -1.26
N VAL A 127 1.20 -22.40 -0.76
CA VAL A 127 0.76 -23.80 -0.69
C VAL A 127 -0.43 -24.07 -1.60
N ALA A 128 -0.44 -25.24 -2.20
CA ALA A 128 -1.57 -25.81 -2.91
C ALA A 128 -2.19 -26.92 -2.06
N LEU A 129 -3.50 -26.85 -1.82
CA LEU A 129 -4.22 -27.75 -0.92
C LEU A 129 -4.89 -28.91 -1.64
N ASP A 130 -4.91 -28.86 -2.98
CA ASP A 130 -5.37 -29.94 -3.83
C ASP A 130 -4.61 -29.95 -5.17
N ARG A 131 -5.02 -30.84 -6.10
CA ARG A 131 -4.34 -31.03 -7.37
C ARG A 131 -4.51 -29.85 -8.32
N ASP A 132 -5.69 -29.26 -8.36
CA ASP A 132 -6.01 -28.16 -9.28
C ASP A 132 -5.24 -26.89 -8.84
N GLU A 133 -5.23 -26.61 -7.53
CA GLU A 133 -4.40 -25.55 -6.94
C GLU A 133 -2.89 -25.79 -7.21
N ALA A 134 -2.43 -27.07 -7.21
CA ALA A 134 -1.04 -27.38 -7.50
C ALA A 134 -0.65 -27.13 -8.97
N GLU A 135 -1.56 -27.35 -9.90
CA GLU A 135 -1.35 -27.03 -11.32
C GLU A 135 -1.29 -25.50 -11.55
N GLU A 136 -2.14 -24.73 -10.87
CA GLU A 136 -2.10 -23.25 -10.93
C GLU A 136 -0.84 -22.70 -10.27
N LEU A 137 -0.49 -23.20 -9.07
CA LEU A 137 0.74 -22.80 -8.37
C LEU A 137 1.99 -23.12 -9.20
N ARG A 138 1.95 -24.21 -9.98
CA ARG A 138 3.06 -24.58 -10.88
C ARG A 138 3.25 -23.54 -11.97
N ARG A 139 2.17 -23.09 -12.61
CA ARG A 139 2.22 -22.02 -13.61
C ARG A 139 2.77 -20.73 -13.01
N ARG A 140 2.28 -20.34 -11.81
CA ARG A 140 2.80 -19.15 -11.12
C ARG A 140 4.28 -19.30 -10.74
N PHE A 141 4.71 -20.49 -10.31
CA PHE A 141 6.11 -20.75 -10.05
C PHE A 141 6.98 -20.54 -11.29
N GLU A 142 6.55 -21.00 -12.46
CA GLU A 142 7.27 -20.79 -13.73
C GLU A 142 7.42 -19.31 -14.07
N LEU A 143 6.41 -18.49 -13.78
CA LEU A 143 6.52 -17.02 -13.89
C LEU A 143 7.52 -16.47 -12.89
N MET A 144 7.42 -16.82 -11.61
CA MET A 144 8.33 -16.36 -10.56
C MET A 144 9.79 -16.74 -10.86
N ASP A 145 10.03 -17.96 -11.33
CA ASP A 145 11.36 -18.47 -11.70
C ASP A 145 11.92 -17.74 -12.91
N SER A 146 11.09 -17.49 -13.95
CA SER A 146 11.47 -16.72 -15.13
C SER A 146 11.89 -15.27 -14.83
N LEU A 147 11.48 -14.75 -13.70
CA LEU A 147 11.76 -13.39 -13.21
C LEU A 147 12.84 -13.35 -12.13
N ASP A 148 13.51 -14.50 -11.89
CA ASP A 148 14.58 -14.65 -10.92
C ASP A 148 14.22 -14.16 -9.51
N LEU A 149 13.00 -14.54 -9.02
CA LEU A 149 12.51 -14.11 -7.71
C LEU A 149 13.11 -14.89 -6.54
N GLY A 150 14.05 -15.80 -6.78
CA GLY A 150 14.72 -16.59 -5.74
C GLY A 150 13.77 -17.54 -5.00
N VAL A 151 12.80 -18.10 -5.70
CA VAL A 151 11.80 -19.01 -5.15
C VAL A 151 12.15 -20.47 -5.45
N GLU A 152 11.70 -21.40 -4.61
CA GLU A 152 11.96 -22.83 -4.73
C GLU A 152 10.68 -23.65 -4.77
N TRP A 153 10.54 -24.52 -5.77
CA TRP A 153 9.44 -25.49 -5.79
C TRP A 153 9.69 -26.61 -4.78
N MET A 154 8.71 -26.85 -3.89
CA MET A 154 8.82 -27.83 -2.83
C MET A 154 7.82 -28.98 -2.99
N ARG A 155 8.31 -30.20 -2.74
CA ARG A 155 7.45 -31.39 -2.61
C ARG A 155 6.81 -31.43 -1.22
N PRO A 156 5.66 -32.12 -1.05
CA PRO A 156 4.90 -32.11 0.19
C PRO A 156 5.69 -32.45 1.47
N ARG A 157 6.63 -33.38 1.37
CA ARG A 157 7.47 -33.79 2.51
C ARG A 157 8.42 -32.65 2.92
N ALA A 158 9.18 -32.13 1.98
CA ALA A 158 10.12 -31.02 2.26
C ALA A 158 9.39 -29.76 2.76
N LEU A 159 8.20 -29.52 2.22
CA LEU A 159 7.35 -28.40 2.65
C LEU A 159 6.94 -28.55 4.13
N ARG A 160 6.52 -29.75 4.57
CA ARG A 160 6.19 -30.01 5.97
C ARG A 160 7.41 -30.07 6.90
N ASP A 161 8.56 -30.48 6.38
CA ASP A 161 9.82 -30.40 7.14
C ASP A 161 10.21 -28.92 7.38
N LEU A 162 9.89 -28.03 6.43
CA LEU A 162 10.14 -26.59 6.53
C LEU A 162 9.09 -25.89 7.41
N GLU A 163 7.81 -26.25 7.28
CA GLU A 163 6.67 -25.66 8.01
C GLU A 163 5.76 -26.79 8.55
N PRO A 164 6.06 -27.32 9.75
CA PRO A 164 5.39 -28.49 10.30
C PRO A 164 3.90 -28.35 10.58
N GLY A 165 3.41 -27.11 10.77
CA GLY A 165 2.00 -26.83 10.99
C GLY A 165 1.10 -27.00 9.75
N LEU A 166 1.68 -27.23 8.58
CA LEU A 166 0.91 -27.39 7.34
C LEU A 166 0.09 -28.69 7.34
N ALA A 167 -1.12 -28.59 6.80
CA ALA A 167 -2.00 -29.72 6.65
C ALA A 167 -1.36 -30.88 5.87
N PRO A 168 -1.60 -32.16 6.26
CA PRO A 168 -1.13 -33.32 5.53
C PRO A 168 -1.59 -33.36 4.06
N ALA A 169 -2.71 -32.71 3.75
CA ALA A 169 -3.30 -32.60 2.41
C ALA A 169 -2.56 -31.66 1.46
N CYS A 170 -1.61 -30.84 1.93
CA CYS A 170 -0.81 -29.96 1.07
C CYS A 170 -0.16 -30.78 -0.05
N ALA A 171 -0.53 -30.48 -1.29
CA ALA A 171 -0.14 -31.24 -2.48
C ALA A 171 1.21 -30.75 -3.06
N ALA A 172 1.53 -29.47 -2.92
CA ALA A 172 2.74 -28.82 -3.39
C ALA A 172 2.94 -27.47 -2.71
N GLY A 173 4.10 -26.85 -2.86
CA GLY A 173 4.36 -25.49 -2.42
C GLY A 173 5.52 -24.82 -3.14
N VAL A 174 5.58 -23.51 -2.97
CA VAL A 174 6.69 -22.66 -3.38
C VAL A 174 7.22 -21.95 -2.14
N HIS A 175 8.50 -22.11 -1.86
CA HIS A 175 9.18 -21.37 -0.81
C HIS A 175 9.80 -20.10 -1.36
N ALA A 176 9.50 -18.97 -0.73
CA ALA A 176 10.04 -17.65 -1.03
C ALA A 176 10.82 -17.13 0.21
N PRO A 177 12.13 -17.47 0.35
CA PRO A 177 12.89 -17.22 1.57
C PRO A 177 13.12 -15.73 1.87
N ALA A 178 13.10 -14.89 0.85
CA ALA A 178 13.33 -13.44 0.98
C ALA A 178 12.09 -12.64 1.38
N GLU A 179 10.91 -13.25 1.44
CA GLU A 179 9.70 -12.55 1.83
C GLU A 179 9.73 -12.19 3.32
N ALA A 180 9.13 -11.05 3.63
CA ALA A 180 9.19 -10.45 4.95
C ALA A 180 7.79 -9.99 5.41
N ALA A 181 7.70 -9.59 6.65
CA ALA A 181 6.52 -8.95 7.22
C ALA A 181 6.92 -7.76 8.08
N VAL A 182 5.98 -6.84 8.26
CA VAL A 182 6.06 -5.74 9.22
C VAL A 182 4.71 -5.64 9.93
N ASP A 183 4.69 -5.30 11.23
CA ASP A 183 3.41 -5.03 11.88
C ASP A 183 2.95 -3.60 11.58
N PRO A 184 1.86 -3.39 10.81
CA PRO A 184 1.36 -2.06 10.53
C PRO A 184 0.97 -1.28 11.79
N ARG A 185 0.59 -1.96 12.87
CA ARG A 185 0.22 -1.35 14.14
C ARG A 185 1.41 -0.78 14.91
N LEU A 186 2.65 -1.23 14.60
CA LEU A 186 3.90 -0.63 15.07
C LEU A 186 4.46 0.37 14.06
N LEU A 187 4.31 0.08 12.77
CA LEU A 187 4.78 0.94 11.69
C LEU A 187 4.13 2.34 11.73
N LEU A 188 2.81 2.41 11.93
CA LEU A 188 2.07 3.67 11.84
C LEU A 188 2.43 4.67 12.94
N PRO A 189 2.49 4.29 14.23
CA PRO A 189 2.99 5.19 15.28
C PRO A 189 4.44 5.62 15.06
N ALA A 190 5.30 4.72 14.57
CA ALA A 190 6.68 5.06 14.25
C ALA A 190 6.76 6.11 13.13
N LEU A 191 5.96 5.97 12.07
CA LEU A 191 5.90 6.95 10.98
C LEU A 191 5.40 8.31 11.48
N ALA A 192 4.31 8.36 12.26
CA ALA A 192 3.78 9.61 12.80
C ALA A 192 4.80 10.32 13.68
N THR A 193 5.43 9.57 14.62
CA THR A 193 6.48 10.09 15.49
C THR A 193 7.68 10.59 14.69
N ALA A 194 8.10 9.89 13.65
CA ALA A 194 9.22 10.29 12.81
C ALA A 194 8.92 11.57 12.02
N VAL A 195 7.69 11.77 11.55
CA VAL A 195 7.26 13.04 10.93
C VAL A 195 7.45 14.18 11.91
N GLU A 196 6.95 14.07 13.14
CA GLU A 196 7.01 15.12 14.16
C GLU A 196 8.45 15.40 14.60
N ARG A 197 9.26 14.37 14.82
CA ARG A 197 10.68 14.53 15.19
C ARG A 197 11.52 15.18 14.10
N ARG A 198 11.10 15.06 12.84
CA ARG A 198 11.73 15.75 11.71
C ARG A 198 11.15 17.15 11.43
N GLY A 199 10.31 17.67 12.34
CA GLY A 199 9.74 19.01 12.28
C GLY A 199 8.48 19.14 11.42
N GLY A 200 7.92 18.01 10.94
CA GLY A 200 6.60 17.99 10.34
C GLY A 200 5.49 18.03 11.40
N GLN A 201 4.24 18.15 10.95
CA GLN A 201 3.09 18.18 11.84
C GLN A 201 2.07 17.11 11.41
N VAL A 202 1.45 16.43 12.38
CA VAL A 202 0.34 15.50 12.14
C VAL A 202 -0.88 16.03 12.88
N LEU A 203 -1.88 16.48 12.14
CA LEU A 203 -3.15 16.98 12.70
C LEU A 203 -4.22 15.89 12.55
N VAL A 204 -4.83 15.53 13.65
CA VAL A 204 -5.98 14.62 13.73
C VAL A 204 -7.28 15.42 13.75
N GLU A 205 -8.43 14.75 13.52
CA GLU A 205 -9.74 15.40 13.45
C GLU A 205 -9.75 16.57 12.43
N ALA A 206 -8.91 16.45 11.38
CA ALA A 206 -8.67 17.47 10.38
C ALA A 206 -9.17 16.99 9.00
N GLU A 207 -10.49 16.76 8.89
CA GLU A 207 -11.11 16.37 7.63
C GLU A 207 -11.10 17.52 6.63
N VAL A 208 -10.60 17.25 5.43
CA VAL A 208 -10.57 18.22 4.32
C VAL A 208 -11.91 18.26 3.62
N THR A 209 -12.50 19.47 3.50
CA THR A 209 -13.81 19.68 2.92
C THR A 209 -13.81 20.55 1.66
N GLU A 210 -12.79 21.41 1.48
CA GLU A 210 -12.72 22.32 0.33
C GLU A 210 -11.27 22.43 -0.19
N SER A 211 -11.13 22.72 -1.48
CA SER A 211 -9.86 23.06 -2.12
C SER A 211 -9.69 24.56 -2.26
N LEU A 212 -8.48 25.07 -2.01
CA LEU A 212 -8.09 26.44 -2.34
C LEU A 212 -7.43 26.43 -3.71
N ILE A 213 -8.14 27.00 -4.72
CA ILE A 213 -7.64 27.04 -6.10
C ILE A 213 -7.49 28.50 -6.51
N GLU A 214 -6.29 28.89 -6.94
CA GLU A 214 -5.97 30.23 -7.44
C GLU A 214 -5.32 30.09 -8.83
N ASP A 215 -5.81 30.83 -9.80
CA ASP A 215 -5.31 30.82 -11.19
C ASP A 215 -5.18 29.40 -11.80
N GLY A 216 -6.11 28.49 -11.45
CA GLY A 216 -6.12 27.11 -11.93
C GLY A 216 -5.12 26.17 -11.23
N ARG A 217 -4.47 26.63 -10.17
CA ARG A 217 -3.55 25.87 -9.32
C ARG A 217 -4.14 25.58 -7.95
N LEU A 218 -3.97 24.38 -7.44
CA LEU A 218 -4.27 24.00 -6.06
C LEU A 218 -3.17 24.57 -5.15
N VAL A 219 -3.55 25.50 -4.26
CA VAL A 219 -2.63 26.22 -3.35
C VAL A 219 -2.90 25.89 -1.87
N GLY A 220 -3.75 24.92 -1.60
CA GLY A 220 -4.09 24.50 -0.25
C GLY A 220 -5.44 23.83 -0.16
N VAL A 221 -5.86 23.57 1.09
CA VAL A 221 -7.15 22.97 1.44
C VAL A 221 -7.75 23.62 2.68
N VAL A 222 -9.06 23.45 2.89
CA VAL A 222 -9.80 23.87 4.08
C VAL A 222 -10.29 22.65 4.83
N THR A 223 -10.14 22.63 6.15
CA THR A 223 -10.65 21.58 7.03
C THR A 223 -12.04 21.94 7.58
N THR A 224 -12.75 20.96 8.16
CA THR A 224 -14.11 21.11 8.73
C THR A 224 -14.23 22.20 9.76
N ASP A 225 -13.17 22.54 10.47
CA ASP A 225 -13.11 23.64 11.43
C ASP A 225 -12.92 25.02 10.78
N GLY A 226 -12.92 25.08 9.44
CA GLY A 226 -12.78 26.31 8.65
C GLY A 226 -11.35 26.83 8.53
N ARG A 227 -10.33 26.08 8.99
CA ARG A 227 -8.93 26.50 8.84
C ARG A 227 -8.42 26.25 7.44
N GLU A 228 -7.72 27.23 6.88
CA GLU A 228 -6.97 27.11 5.65
C GLU A 228 -5.57 26.53 5.92
N HIS A 229 -5.17 25.57 5.10
CA HIS A 229 -3.84 24.98 5.09
C HIS A 229 -3.22 25.21 3.71
N ARG A 230 -2.50 26.34 3.59
CA ARG A 230 -1.86 26.75 2.33
C ARG A 230 -0.50 26.09 2.18
N ALA A 231 -0.17 25.62 0.97
CA ALA A 231 1.10 25.00 0.63
C ALA A 231 1.37 25.09 -0.88
N ASP A 232 2.64 24.91 -1.26
CA ASP A 232 3.02 24.81 -2.67
C ASP A 232 2.46 23.54 -3.34
N HIS A 233 2.29 22.45 -2.56
CA HIS A 233 1.78 21.17 -3.02
C HIS A 233 0.77 20.58 -2.04
N VAL A 234 -0.26 19.92 -2.58
CA VAL A 234 -1.21 19.09 -1.82
C VAL A 234 -1.05 17.65 -2.28
N VAL A 235 -0.63 16.77 -1.37
CA VAL A 235 -0.49 15.33 -1.61
C VAL A 235 -1.77 14.62 -1.21
N LEU A 236 -2.47 13.98 -2.16
CA LEU A 236 -3.65 13.17 -1.90
C LEU A 236 -3.24 11.73 -1.59
N ALA A 237 -3.31 11.36 -0.30
CA ALA A 237 -3.00 10.03 0.23
C ALA A 237 -4.19 9.41 0.98
N ALA A 238 -5.43 9.75 0.57
CA ALA A 238 -6.67 9.40 1.25
C ALA A 238 -7.16 7.96 0.96
N GLY A 239 -6.28 7.06 0.52
CA GLY A 239 -6.59 5.65 0.29
C GLY A 239 -7.81 5.46 -0.60
N ALA A 240 -8.76 4.62 -0.18
CA ALA A 240 -9.97 4.31 -0.94
C ALA A 240 -10.90 5.52 -1.16
N TRP A 241 -10.77 6.56 -0.35
CA TRP A 241 -11.56 7.81 -0.48
C TRP A 241 -10.98 8.76 -1.52
N SER A 242 -9.80 8.50 -2.08
CA SER A 242 -9.16 9.39 -3.06
C SER A 242 -10.02 9.63 -4.31
N GLY A 243 -10.71 8.60 -4.81
CA GLY A 243 -11.63 8.74 -5.95
C GLY A 243 -12.94 9.47 -5.60
N ALA A 244 -13.32 9.48 -4.33
CA ALA A 244 -14.51 10.16 -3.80
C ALA A 244 -14.19 11.51 -3.14
N ALA A 245 -12.98 12.06 -3.30
CA ALA A 245 -12.55 13.34 -2.74
C ALA A 245 -13.39 14.50 -3.31
N ALA A 246 -14.56 14.77 -2.69
CA ALA A 246 -15.54 15.75 -3.17
C ALA A 246 -14.99 17.18 -3.19
N TRP A 247 -13.99 17.45 -2.38
CA TRP A 247 -13.29 18.73 -2.31
C TRP A 247 -12.41 19.03 -3.55
N LEU A 248 -12.09 18.01 -4.38
CA LEU A 248 -11.42 18.18 -5.66
C LEU A 248 -12.44 18.34 -6.79
N PRO A 249 -12.13 19.14 -7.82
CA PRO A 249 -12.87 19.13 -9.08
C PRO A 249 -12.98 17.71 -9.65
N PRO A 250 -14.11 17.32 -10.25
CA PRO A 250 -14.29 15.97 -10.79
C PRO A 250 -13.18 15.50 -11.75
N SER A 251 -12.65 16.42 -12.57
CA SER A 251 -11.54 16.14 -13.50
C SER A 251 -10.20 15.89 -12.84
N ALA A 252 -10.03 16.24 -11.56
CA ALA A 252 -8.80 16.04 -10.80
C ALA A 252 -8.87 14.82 -9.87
N ARG A 253 -10.03 14.15 -9.76
CA ARG A 253 -10.20 12.96 -8.93
C ARG A 253 -9.58 11.74 -9.61
N PRO A 254 -8.71 10.99 -8.90
CA PRO A 254 -8.10 9.79 -9.48
C PRO A 254 -9.12 8.64 -9.59
N PRO A 255 -8.96 7.71 -10.56
CA PRO A 255 -9.85 6.56 -10.75
C PRO A 255 -9.59 5.47 -9.68
N VAL A 256 -9.84 5.81 -8.42
CA VAL A 256 -9.67 4.91 -7.27
C VAL A 256 -11.03 4.50 -6.73
N ARG A 257 -11.22 3.19 -6.50
CA ARG A 257 -12.43 2.63 -5.93
C ARG A 257 -12.13 1.82 -4.66
N PRO A 258 -13.07 1.72 -3.71
CA PRO A 258 -12.93 0.87 -2.55
C PRO A 258 -13.11 -0.60 -2.92
N VAL A 259 -12.21 -1.45 -2.45
CA VAL A 259 -12.32 -2.91 -2.50
C VAL A 259 -12.21 -3.45 -1.09
N LYS A 260 -13.32 -3.93 -0.54
CA LYS A 260 -13.41 -4.42 0.83
C LYS A 260 -12.62 -5.73 1.02
N GLY A 261 -11.97 -5.86 2.16
CA GLY A 261 -11.36 -7.10 2.61
C GLY A 261 -11.58 -7.28 4.10
N GLN A 262 -12.03 -8.48 4.48
CA GLN A 262 -12.17 -8.87 5.87
C GLN A 262 -10.93 -9.68 6.29
N ILE A 263 -10.48 -9.49 7.53
CA ILE A 263 -9.39 -10.23 8.16
C ILE A 263 -9.78 -10.67 9.56
N LEU A 264 -9.08 -11.67 10.07
CA LEU A 264 -9.16 -12.13 11.46
C LEU A 264 -7.80 -12.01 12.12
N THR A 265 -7.79 -11.69 13.39
CA THR A 265 -6.63 -11.88 14.28
C THR A 265 -6.96 -13.02 15.22
N ILE A 266 -6.18 -14.08 15.15
CA ILE A 266 -6.22 -15.19 16.10
C ILE A 266 -4.92 -15.21 16.90
N ARG A 267 -4.91 -15.83 18.07
CA ARG A 267 -3.75 -15.83 18.96
C ARG A 267 -3.49 -17.21 19.53
N GLY A 268 -2.23 -17.61 19.49
CA GLY A 268 -1.71 -18.82 20.13
C GLY A 268 -0.56 -18.52 21.08
N ASN A 269 0.14 -19.58 21.49
CA ASN A 269 1.34 -19.46 22.31
C ASN A 269 2.52 -18.97 21.45
N PRO A 270 3.16 -17.82 21.78
CA PRO A 270 4.30 -17.30 21.04
C PRO A 270 5.51 -18.24 21.03
N ASP A 271 5.67 -19.05 22.08
CA ASP A 271 6.77 -20.03 22.19
C ASP A 271 6.55 -21.29 21.33
N GLN A 272 5.31 -21.50 20.86
CA GLN A 272 4.91 -22.64 20.02
C GLN A 272 3.98 -22.17 18.90
N PRO A 273 4.47 -21.36 17.95
CA PRO A 273 3.64 -20.84 16.88
C PRO A 273 3.19 -21.97 15.93
N VAL A 274 1.95 -21.91 15.48
CA VAL A 274 1.38 -22.91 14.55
C VAL A 274 1.98 -22.79 13.14
N CYS A 275 2.53 -21.64 12.79
CA CYS A 275 3.39 -21.45 11.62
C CYS A 275 4.46 -20.38 11.93
N GLN A 276 5.65 -20.55 11.33
CA GLN A 276 6.80 -19.66 11.53
C GLN A 276 6.99 -18.69 10.36
N ARG A 277 6.46 -19.04 9.20
CA ARG A 277 6.53 -18.27 7.97
C ARG A 277 5.15 -17.78 7.56
N ILE A 278 5.11 -16.85 6.64
CA ILE A 278 3.86 -16.54 5.94
C ILE A 278 3.42 -17.80 5.21
N VAL A 279 2.21 -18.27 5.50
CA VAL A 279 1.57 -19.36 4.75
C VAL A 279 0.50 -18.73 3.87
N ALA A 280 0.59 -18.91 2.56
CA ALA A 280 -0.38 -18.36 1.60
C ALA A 280 -0.89 -19.45 0.66
N SER A 281 -2.20 -19.50 0.46
CA SER A 281 -2.86 -20.29 -0.59
C SER A 281 -3.56 -19.34 -1.56
N GLU A 282 -4.27 -19.88 -2.52
CA GLU A 282 -5.09 -19.08 -3.44
C GLU A 282 -6.12 -18.20 -2.72
N ARG A 283 -6.66 -18.66 -1.58
CA ARG A 283 -7.83 -18.06 -0.92
C ARG A 283 -7.55 -17.43 0.43
N VAL A 284 -6.44 -17.76 1.07
CA VAL A 284 -6.12 -17.28 2.42
C VAL A 284 -4.62 -17.13 2.58
N TYR A 285 -4.24 -16.16 3.38
CA TYR A 285 -2.90 -16.06 3.93
C TYR A 285 -2.94 -16.04 5.46
N LEU A 286 -1.87 -16.54 6.07
CA LEU A 286 -1.62 -16.53 7.51
C LEU A 286 -0.28 -15.86 7.75
N VAL A 287 -0.27 -14.77 8.51
CA VAL A 287 0.95 -13.98 8.79
C VAL A 287 1.24 -14.04 10.29
N PRO A 288 2.26 -14.79 10.72
CA PRO A 288 2.62 -14.91 12.12
C PRO A 288 3.27 -13.62 12.65
N ARG A 289 3.06 -13.36 13.94
CA ARG A 289 3.68 -12.29 14.72
C ARG A 289 4.47 -12.84 15.89
N PRO A 290 5.57 -12.16 16.32
CA PRO A 290 6.37 -12.61 17.45
C PRO A 290 5.60 -12.74 18.77
N ASP A 291 4.52 -11.98 18.94
CA ASP A 291 3.68 -11.98 20.15
C ASP A 291 2.58 -13.06 20.16
N GLY A 292 2.64 -14.00 19.22
CA GLY A 292 1.68 -15.10 19.10
C GLY A 292 0.40 -14.76 18.32
N ARG A 293 0.24 -13.51 17.86
CA ARG A 293 -0.85 -13.17 16.92
C ARG A 293 -0.58 -13.82 15.57
N LEU A 294 -1.65 -14.24 14.92
CA LEU A 294 -1.66 -14.73 13.57
C LEU A 294 -2.75 -13.99 12.79
N ILE A 295 -2.37 -13.25 11.77
CA ILE A 295 -3.30 -12.51 10.93
C ILE A 295 -3.77 -13.43 9.80
N VAL A 296 -5.07 -13.64 9.70
CA VAL A 296 -5.72 -14.48 8.68
C VAL A 296 -6.51 -13.60 7.73
N GLY A 297 -6.17 -13.61 6.47
CA GLY A 297 -6.83 -12.79 5.45
C GLY A 297 -6.78 -13.38 4.05
N ALA A 298 -7.46 -12.84 3.10
CA ALA A 298 -8.50 -11.85 3.26
C ALA A 298 -9.56 -12.02 2.18
N THR A 299 -10.78 -11.65 2.50
CA THR A 299 -11.82 -11.58 1.47
C THR A 299 -11.54 -10.48 0.44
N VAL A 300 -12.18 -10.58 -0.72
CA VAL A 300 -12.17 -9.54 -1.78
C VAL A 300 -13.60 -9.30 -2.22
N GLU A 301 -14.13 -8.11 -1.93
CA GLU A 301 -15.54 -7.79 -2.09
C GLU A 301 -15.75 -6.41 -2.70
N GLU A 302 -16.56 -6.31 -3.74
CA GLU A 302 -17.00 -5.03 -4.32
C GLU A 302 -18.30 -4.58 -3.61
N ARG A 303 -18.16 -3.89 -2.47
CA ARG A 303 -19.27 -3.45 -1.59
C ARG A 303 -19.27 -1.93 -1.37
N GLY A 304 -18.64 -1.16 -2.23
CA GLY A 304 -18.49 0.28 -2.03
C GLY A 304 -17.77 0.56 -0.70
N PHE A 305 -18.27 1.51 0.06
CA PHE A 305 -17.68 1.90 1.35
C PHE A 305 -18.21 1.11 2.56
N ASP A 306 -18.88 -0.03 2.34
CA ASP A 306 -19.30 -0.91 3.44
C ASP A 306 -18.09 -1.61 4.09
N ILE A 307 -17.93 -1.46 5.41
CA ILE A 307 -16.87 -2.08 6.23
C ILE A 307 -17.43 -3.08 7.26
N GLN A 308 -18.69 -3.51 7.12
CA GLN A 308 -19.27 -4.47 8.05
C GLN A 308 -18.60 -5.84 7.90
N VAL A 309 -18.18 -6.44 9.01
CA VAL A 309 -17.74 -7.84 9.03
C VAL A 309 -18.95 -8.75 8.95
N THR A 310 -18.89 -9.76 8.08
CA THR A 310 -20.01 -10.69 7.87
C THR A 310 -19.68 -12.08 8.41
N ALA A 311 -20.69 -12.78 8.91
CA ALA A 311 -20.53 -14.18 9.34
C ALA A 311 -20.00 -15.08 8.21
N GLY A 312 -20.40 -14.80 6.96
CA GLY A 312 -19.92 -15.54 5.77
C GLY A 312 -18.41 -15.34 5.56
N GLY A 313 -17.92 -14.09 5.63
CA GLY A 313 -16.50 -13.79 5.50
C GLY A 313 -15.65 -14.43 6.60
N VAL A 314 -16.11 -14.34 7.86
CA VAL A 314 -15.43 -15.01 8.99
C VAL A 314 -15.37 -16.52 8.79
N HIS A 315 -16.52 -17.15 8.42
CA HIS A 315 -16.57 -18.58 8.15
C HIS A 315 -15.64 -19.01 7.01
N GLU A 316 -15.61 -18.26 5.92
CA GLU A 316 -14.75 -18.54 4.77
C GLU A 316 -13.27 -18.52 5.17
N LEU A 317 -12.83 -17.46 5.85
CA LEU A 317 -11.44 -17.29 6.27
C LEU A 317 -11.01 -18.40 7.24
N LEU A 318 -11.84 -18.74 8.25
CA LEU A 318 -11.54 -19.81 9.20
C LEU A 318 -11.47 -21.17 8.50
N ARG A 319 -12.38 -21.45 7.56
CA ARG A 319 -12.39 -22.69 6.79
C ARG A 319 -11.12 -22.85 5.97
N GLU A 320 -10.73 -21.81 5.23
CA GLU A 320 -9.54 -21.88 4.36
C GLU A 320 -8.25 -21.90 5.18
N ALA A 321 -8.20 -21.17 6.31
CA ALA A 321 -7.08 -21.24 7.23
C ALA A 321 -6.91 -22.64 7.82
N TYR A 322 -8.02 -23.28 8.25
CA TYR A 322 -8.01 -24.66 8.74
C TYR A 322 -7.55 -25.67 7.67
N ARG A 323 -7.93 -25.46 6.40
CA ARG A 323 -7.46 -26.32 5.30
C ARG A 323 -5.95 -26.24 5.13
N ALA A 324 -5.34 -25.08 5.36
CA ALA A 324 -3.90 -24.86 5.21
C ALA A 324 -3.12 -25.27 6.47
N VAL A 325 -3.57 -24.85 7.64
CA VAL A 325 -2.94 -25.04 8.95
C VAL A 325 -4.00 -25.46 9.97
N PRO A 326 -4.27 -26.77 10.16
CA PRO A 326 -5.40 -27.25 10.98
C PRO A 326 -5.40 -26.77 12.41
N ASP A 327 -4.24 -26.58 13.03
CA ASP A 327 -4.10 -26.18 14.44
C ASP A 327 -4.63 -24.76 14.70
N VAL A 328 -4.97 -23.98 13.67
CA VAL A 328 -5.66 -22.68 13.86
C VAL A 328 -7.01 -22.82 14.56
N ALA A 329 -7.64 -24.01 14.49
CA ALA A 329 -8.93 -24.28 15.13
C ALA A 329 -8.87 -24.21 16.68
N GLU A 330 -7.68 -24.40 17.25
CA GLU A 330 -7.45 -24.38 18.71
C GLU A 330 -7.03 -23.00 19.22
N LEU A 331 -6.91 -21.98 18.32
CA LEU A 331 -6.44 -20.66 18.68
C LEU A 331 -7.61 -19.73 19.08
N GLU A 332 -7.33 -18.78 19.95
CA GLU A 332 -8.29 -17.75 20.37
C GLU A 332 -8.61 -16.81 19.20
N LEU A 333 -9.88 -16.59 18.87
CA LEU A 333 -10.31 -15.51 17.98
C LEU A 333 -10.30 -14.18 18.74
N VAL A 334 -9.33 -13.31 18.46
CA VAL A 334 -9.12 -12.04 19.19
C VAL A 334 -9.92 -10.91 18.55
N GLU A 335 -9.91 -10.82 17.21
CA GLU A 335 -10.47 -9.67 16.52
C GLU A 335 -10.92 -10.03 15.10
N THR A 336 -11.93 -9.31 14.61
CA THR A 336 -12.39 -9.39 13.23
C THR A 336 -12.53 -7.98 12.68
N LEU A 337 -11.89 -7.69 11.55
CA LEU A 337 -11.87 -6.35 10.93
C LEU A 337 -12.21 -6.42 9.44
N ALA A 338 -12.68 -5.30 8.92
CA ALA A 338 -12.79 -5.07 7.49
C ALA A 338 -12.19 -3.72 7.13
N GLY A 339 -11.49 -3.67 5.99
CA GLY A 339 -10.89 -2.45 5.46
C GLY A 339 -11.13 -2.30 3.96
N LEU A 340 -10.89 -1.09 3.46
CA LEU A 340 -11.11 -0.74 2.07
C LEU A 340 -9.77 -0.52 1.36
N ARG A 341 -9.39 -1.45 0.49
CA ARG A 341 -8.22 -1.29 -0.36
C ARG A 341 -8.49 -0.26 -1.44
N PRO A 342 -7.56 0.66 -1.73
CA PRO A 342 -7.69 1.62 -2.83
C PRO A 342 -7.36 0.96 -4.17
N GLY A 343 -8.36 0.43 -4.87
CA GLY A 343 -8.18 -0.22 -6.17
C GLY A 343 -8.14 0.79 -7.31
N THR A 344 -7.23 0.60 -8.27
CA THR A 344 -7.15 1.28 -9.56
C THR A 344 -7.61 0.33 -10.67
N PRO A 345 -7.87 0.81 -11.91
CA PRO A 345 -8.26 -0.06 -13.00
C PRO A 345 -7.24 -1.13 -13.37
N ASP A 346 -5.94 -0.85 -13.22
CA ASP A 346 -4.81 -1.70 -13.58
C ASP A 346 -4.03 -2.25 -12.37
N ASN A 347 -4.56 -2.11 -11.16
CA ASN A 347 -3.95 -2.50 -9.88
C ASN A 347 -2.63 -1.78 -9.53
N ALA A 348 -2.04 -0.99 -10.44
CA ALA A 348 -0.85 -0.22 -10.16
C ALA A 348 -1.18 1.09 -9.41
N PRO A 349 -0.31 1.56 -8.49
CA PRO A 349 -0.57 2.77 -7.72
C PRO A 349 -0.51 4.03 -8.59
N LEU A 350 -1.01 5.14 -8.04
CA LEU A 350 -0.95 6.47 -8.60
C LEU A 350 0.00 7.31 -7.73
N VAL A 351 1.23 7.52 -8.21
CA VAL A 351 2.28 8.25 -7.49
C VAL A 351 2.90 9.27 -8.44
N GLY A 352 2.75 10.56 -8.12
CA GLY A 352 3.27 11.64 -8.95
C GLY A 352 2.30 12.79 -9.16
N PRO A 353 2.56 13.72 -10.11
CA PRO A 353 1.71 14.87 -10.38
C PRO A 353 0.30 14.45 -10.78
N GLY A 354 -0.72 15.07 -10.15
CA GLY A 354 -2.12 14.93 -10.51
C GLY A 354 -2.54 15.76 -11.72
N ALA A 355 -3.83 15.68 -12.09
CA ALA A 355 -4.39 16.43 -13.23
C ALA A 355 -4.56 17.94 -12.97
N LEU A 356 -4.43 18.38 -11.72
CA LEU A 356 -4.51 19.78 -11.30
C LEU A 356 -3.12 20.24 -10.85
N ASP A 357 -2.64 21.38 -11.35
CA ASP A 357 -1.35 21.92 -10.90
C ASP A 357 -1.34 22.12 -9.38
N GLY A 358 -0.25 21.77 -8.70
CA GLY A 358 -0.14 21.75 -7.25
C GLY A 358 -0.65 20.48 -6.58
N LEU A 359 -1.38 19.59 -7.29
CA LEU A 359 -1.82 18.29 -6.79
C LEU A 359 -0.76 17.21 -7.04
N VAL A 360 -0.46 16.43 -6.02
CA VAL A 360 0.37 15.22 -6.09
C VAL A 360 -0.46 14.04 -5.60
N LEU A 361 -0.39 12.91 -6.26
CA LEU A 361 -1.09 11.67 -5.86
C LEU A 361 -0.12 10.70 -5.18
N ALA A 362 -0.58 10.04 -4.12
CA ALA A 362 0.07 8.94 -3.42
C ALA A 362 -0.99 7.93 -2.98
N THR A 363 -1.67 7.29 -3.91
CA THR A 363 -2.87 6.47 -3.65
C THR A 363 -2.99 5.30 -4.64
N GLY A 364 -4.06 4.52 -4.52
CA GLY A 364 -4.33 3.46 -5.50
C GLY A 364 -3.48 2.21 -5.38
N HIS A 365 -2.83 1.98 -4.25
CA HIS A 365 -1.85 0.88 -4.04
C HIS A 365 -2.51 -0.51 -3.91
N TYR A 366 -3.82 -0.60 -3.91
CA TYR A 366 -4.61 -1.83 -3.81
C TYR A 366 -4.12 -2.75 -2.67
N ARG A 367 -3.63 -3.96 -2.99
CA ARG A 367 -3.13 -4.94 -2.01
C ARG A 367 -1.70 -4.64 -1.56
N ASN A 368 -0.96 -3.85 -2.32
CA ASN A 368 0.48 -3.65 -2.18
C ASN A 368 0.85 -2.40 -1.34
N GLY A 369 -0.10 -1.79 -0.61
CA GLY A 369 0.12 -0.51 0.07
C GLY A 369 1.31 -0.54 1.03
N ILE A 370 1.41 -1.56 1.89
CA ILE A 370 2.52 -1.67 2.84
C ILE A 370 3.82 -2.01 2.08
N LEU A 371 3.80 -2.99 1.18
CA LEU A 371 4.97 -3.35 0.38
C LEU A 371 5.56 -2.15 -0.36
N LEU A 372 4.71 -1.33 -1.00
CA LEU A 372 5.13 -0.20 -1.84
C LEU A 372 5.40 1.10 -1.07
N THR A 373 5.23 1.09 0.26
CA THR A 373 5.44 2.30 1.09
C THR A 373 6.81 2.94 0.89
N PRO A 374 7.96 2.23 0.92
CA PRO A 374 9.27 2.86 0.76
C PRO A 374 9.44 3.58 -0.57
N ILE A 375 9.17 2.89 -1.69
CA ILE A 375 9.44 3.45 -3.03
C ILE A 375 8.47 4.59 -3.38
N SER A 376 7.20 4.49 -2.94
CA SER A 376 6.22 5.54 -3.16
C SER A 376 6.54 6.79 -2.34
N ALA A 377 6.94 6.61 -1.07
CA ALA A 377 7.36 7.72 -0.22
C ALA A 377 8.61 8.41 -0.78
N GLU A 378 9.57 7.64 -1.29
CA GLU A 378 10.78 8.16 -1.91
C GLU A 378 10.43 8.97 -3.17
N ALA A 379 9.57 8.46 -4.04
CA ALA A 379 9.15 9.14 -5.26
C ALA A 379 8.44 10.47 -4.99
N VAL A 380 7.50 10.49 -4.01
CA VAL A 380 6.81 11.74 -3.61
C VAL A 380 7.76 12.72 -2.96
N ALA A 381 8.62 12.28 -2.05
CA ALA A 381 9.57 13.17 -1.36
C ALA A 381 10.59 13.77 -2.33
N ALA A 382 11.09 13.00 -3.30
CA ALA A 382 11.97 13.48 -4.35
C ALA A 382 11.27 14.54 -5.21
N LEU A 383 10.02 14.32 -5.58
CA LEU A 383 9.21 15.26 -6.34
C LEU A 383 9.03 16.59 -5.57
N LEU A 384 8.68 16.53 -4.28
CA LEU A 384 8.51 17.71 -3.42
C LEU A 384 9.82 18.48 -3.20
N ALA A 385 10.96 17.77 -3.20
CA ALA A 385 12.29 18.34 -3.08
C ALA A 385 12.90 18.78 -4.43
N HIS A 386 12.18 18.60 -5.55
CA HIS A 386 12.68 18.83 -6.91
C HIS A 386 13.92 17.99 -7.28
N GLU A 387 13.97 16.76 -6.78
CA GLU A 387 14.99 15.76 -7.05
C GLU A 387 14.49 14.70 -8.07
N PRO A 388 15.37 13.97 -8.75
CA PRO A 388 14.98 12.85 -9.60
C PRO A 388 14.25 11.76 -8.81
N GLN A 389 13.14 11.27 -9.35
CA GLN A 389 12.40 10.16 -8.77
C GLN A 389 13.07 8.82 -9.10
N PRO A 390 12.83 7.76 -8.27
CA PRO A 390 13.26 6.40 -8.61
C PRO A 390 12.69 5.99 -9.98
N PRO A 391 13.53 5.47 -10.90
CA PRO A 391 13.05 5.10 -12.25
C PRO A 391 11.96 4.03 -12.24
N GLU A 392 11.97 3.14 -11.23
CA GLU A 392 10.96 2.10 -11.07
C GLU A 392 9.57 2.67 -10.74
N ALA A 393 9.49 3.89 -10.19
CA ALA A 393 8.22 4.55 -9.88
C ALA A 393 7.49 5.06 -11.13
N GLN A 394 8.10 5.03 -12.30
CA GLN A 394 7.52 5.56 -13.53
C GLN A 394 6.22 4.86 -13.94
N ILE A 395 6.09 3.56 -13.69
CA ILE A 395 4.84 2.82 -13.90
C ILE A 395 3.68 3.39 -13.08
N ALA A 396 3.96 3.97 -11.91
CA ALA A 396 2.96 4.55 -11.02
C ALA A 396 2.52 5.96 -11.46
N HIS A 397 3.07 6.52 -12.55
CA HIS A 397 2.75 7.87 -12.97
C HIS A 397 1.26 8.04 -13.31
N PRO A 398 0.55 9.03 -12.71
CA PRO A 398 -0.88 9.21 -12.90
C PRO A 398 -1.32 9.50 -14.33
N GLY A 399 -0.45 10.09 -15.14
CA GLY A 399 -0.70 10.45 -16.54
C GLY A 399 -1.07 9.28 -17.44
N ARG A 400 -0.85 8.01 -17.02
CA ARG A 400 -1.29 6.84 -17.79
C ARG A 400 -2.81 6.72 -17.96
N PHE A 401 -3.58 7.42 -17.09
CA PHE A 401 -5.04 7.52 -17.20
C PHE A 401 -5.51 8.88 -17.76
N ALA A 402 -4.62 9.69 -18.34
CA ALA A 402 -4.98 10.98 -18.92
C ALA A 402 -5.93 10.76 -20.10
N GLY A 403 -7.19 11.18 -19.95
CA GLY A 403 -8.26 11.02 -20.94
C GLY A 403 -9.33 9.99 -20.58
N GLU A 404 -9.16 9.19 -19.56
CA GLU A 404 -10.21 8.30 -19.02
C GLU A 404 -11.06 9.03 -17.99
N THR A 405 -12.34 9.24 -18.26
CA THR A 405 -13.32 9.66 -17.26
C THR A 405 -13.61 8.48 -16.34
N ALA A 406 -13.44 8.66 -15.03
CA ALA A 406 -13.76 7.63 -14.04
C ALA A 406 -15.19 7.07 -14.27
N PRO A 407 -15.39 5.75 -14.37
CA PRO A 407 -16.72 5.16 -14.41
C PRO A 407 -17.47 5.57 -13.15
N GLY A 408 -18.72 6.00 -13.29
CA GLY A 408 -19.55 6.68 -12.27
C GLY A 408 -19.45 6.07 -10.88
N LEU A 409 -18.65 6.67 -10.03
CA LEU A 409 -18.52 6.32 -8.61
C LEU A 409 -19.76 6.84 -7.86
N VAL A 410 -20.47 5.93 -7.19
CA VAL A 410 -21.53 6.28 -6.24
C VAL A 410 -20.90 7.17 -5.15
N ALA A 411 -21.49 8.33 -4.90
CA ALA A 411 -21.04 9.26 -3.86
C ALA A 411 -20.91 8.54 -2.52
N ALA A 412 -19.81 8.82 -1.80
CA ALA A 412 -19.65 8.34 -0.43
C ALA A 412 -20.81 8.87 0.42
N PRO A 413 -21.43 8.07 1.31
CA PRO A 413 -22.41 8.58 2.26
C PRO A 413 -21.73 9.61 3.16
N GLY A 414 -22.33 10.81 3.23
CA GLY A 414 -21.89 11.85 4.14
C GLY A 414 -21.86 11.31 5.57
N ALA A 415 -20.85 11.69 6.33
CA ALA A 415 -20.77 11.43 7.76
C ALA A 415 -21.93 12.13 8.46
N GLY A 416 -23.03 11.44 8.62
CA GLY A 416 -24.23 11.92 9.25
C GLY A 416 -25.00 10.78 9.89
N GLU A 417 -25.04 10.81 11.23
CA GLU A 417 -25.88 10.02 12.13
C GLU A 417 -25.46 8.55 12.34
N GLY A 418 -24.65 8.35 13.39
CA GLY A 418 -24.51 7.05 14.05
C GLY A 418 -25.85 6.57 14.64
N PRO A 419 -26.08 5.25 14.72
CA PRO A 419 -27.31 4.71 15.28
C PRO A 419 -27.41 5.05 16.77
N ARG A 420 -28.62 5.52 17.17
CA ARG A 420 -29.02 5.68 18.57
C ARG A 420 -29.23 4.33 19.23
#